data_033f227702c28af92a37b32a2b5bb270
#
_entry.id   033f227702c28af92a37b32a2b5bb270
#
_cell.length_a   1.000
_cell.length_b   1.000
_cell.length_c   1.000
_cell.angle_alpha   90.00
_cell.angle_beta   90.00
_cell.angle_gamma   90.00
#
_symmetry.space_group_name_H-M   'P 1'
#
loop_
_entity.id
_entity.type
_entity.pdbx_description
1 polymer ?
#
loop_
_entity_poly.entity_id
_entity_poly.type
_entity_poly.pdbx_seq_one_letter_code
_entity_poly.pdbx_strand_id
1 'polypeptide(L)'
;MRIPTCARGLFLALVGWVLGVGLAPAHSALLRAEPSVESKLKWPPSEVKLTFAGRLEPAYSIIQVRDDQGAEVDRQDTRVDPSNPLLLRVTLQSLERGAYTVIWRALSVDGNVTEGRYTFRVE
;
A
#
# COMPACT_ATOMS: atom_id res chain seq x y z
N MET A 1 10.22 48.08 28.84
CA MET A 1 10.65 47.35 29.15
C MET A 1 10.03 46.16 29.17
N ARG A 2 9.29 45.84 29.34
CA ARG A 2 8.74 44.78 29.51
C ARG A 2 8.06 44.30 28.36
N ILE A 3 8.14 44.52 27.35
CA ILE A 3 7.52 44.19 26.32
C ILE A 3 7.69 42.94 25.70
N PRO A 4 8.68 42.28 25.83
CA PRO A 4 8.97 41.11 25.10
C PRO A 4 8.06 39.98 25.26
N THR A 5 7.24 40.00 26.15
CA THR A 5 6.48 38.84 26.41
C THR A 5 5.51 38.47 25.33
N CYS A 6 5.12 39.35 24.56
CA CYS A 6 4.14 39.01 23.58
C CYS A 6 4.57 38.12 22.49
N ALA A 7 5.75 38.20 22.15
CA ALA A 7 6.22 37.45 21.04
C ALA A 7 6.14 35.96 21.19
N ARG A 8 6.21 35.52 22.41
CA ARG A 8 6.22 34.15 22.56
C ARG A 8 5.00 33.44 22.15
N GLY A 9 3.93 33.97 22.38
CA GLY A 9 2.70 33.28 22.10
C GLY A 9 2.49 32.93 20.66
N LEU A 10 2.97 33.70 19.78
CA LEU A 10 2.78 33.48 18.44
C LEU A 10 3.47 32.30 17.90
N PHE A 11 4.60 32.00 18.44
CA PHE A 11 5.38 30.96 18.01
C PHE A 11 4.73 29.65 18.14
N LEU A 12 4.09 29.39 19.22
CA LEU A 12 3.50 28.16 19.50
C LEU A 12 2.38 27.81 18.55
N ALA A 13 1.69 28.76 18.12
CA ALA A 13 0.59 28.53 17.27
C ALA A 13 1.00 27.92 15.94
N LEU A 14 2.12 28.31 15.46
CA LEU A 14 2.57 27.83 14.19
C LEU A 14 2.96 26.40 14.21
N VAL A 15 3.52 25.97 15.27
CA VAL A 15 3.96 24.63 15.35
C VAL A 15 2.80 23.66 15.29
N GLY A 16 1.77 23.98 15.95
CA GLY A 16 0.64 23.11 15.99
C GLY A 16 0.04 22.91 14.61
N TRP A 17 0.11 23.89 13.80
CA TRP A 17 -0.37 23.81 12.52
C TRP A 17 0.30 22.84 11.66
N VAL A 18 1.57 22.82 11.67
CA VAL A 18 2.35 21.99 10.85
C VAL A 18 2.06 20.54 11.10
N LEU A 19 1.87 20.19 12.32
CA LEU A 19 1.64 18.83 12.64
C LEU A 19 0.36 18.26 12.09
N GLY A 20 -0.61 19.04 11.98
CA GLY A 20 -1.86 18.51 11.55
C GLY A 20 -1.95 18.25 10.09
N VAL A 21 -1.11 18.81 9.33
CA VAL A 21 -1.18 18.66 7.94
C VAL A 21 -0.59 17.42 7.35
N GLY A 22 0.34 16.89 7.98
CA GLY A 22 1.06 15.81 7.41
C GLY A 22 0.39 14.49 7.32
N LEU A 23 -0.72 14.36 7.92
CA LEU A 23 -1.30 13.09 7.98
C LEU A 23 -2.25 12.70 6.92
N ALA A 24 -2.17 13.21 5.87
CA ALA A 24 -3.12 12.94 4.97
C ALA A 24 -3.07 11.70 4.31
N PRO A 25 -3.72 11.24 3.76
CA PRO A 25 -4.17 10.19 3.27
C PRO A 25 -3.74 9.44 2.14
N ALA A 26 -2.68 8.94 2.26
CA ALA A 26 -2.15 8.21 1.22
C ALA A 26 -2.78 6.89 1.04
N HIS A 27 -3.40 6.36 2.02
CA HIS A 27 -3.86 5.05 1.87
C HIS A 27 -5.16 4.93 1.23
N SER A 28 -5.81 5.98 0.96
CA SER A 28 -7.14 5.89 0.45
C SER A 28 -7.20 5.42 -0.99
N ALA A 29 -6.08 5.24 -1.64
CA ALA A 29 -6.10 4.81 -3.03
C ALA A 29 -6.36 3.32 -3.19
N LEU A 30 -6.02 2.50 -2.22
CA LEU A 30 -6.29 1.05 -2.31
C LEU A 30 -7.72 0.78 -1.85
N LEU A 31 -8.56 0.29 -2.75
CA LEU A 31 -9.96 0.04 -2.45
C LEU A 31 -10.25 -1.40 -2.09
N ARG A 32 -9.51 -2.33 -2.61
CA ARG A 32 -9.80 -3.74 -2.38
C ARG A 32 -8.54 -4.57 -2.55
N ALA A 33 -8.38 -5.59 -1.71
CA ALA A 33 -7.26 -6.51 -1.80
C ALA A 33 -7.78 -7.93 -1.78
N GLU A 34 -7.22 -8.80 -2.64
CA GLU A 34 -7.51 -10.22 -2.64
C GLU A 34 -6.18 -10.96 -2.74
N PRO A 35 -5.75 -11.74 -1.75
CA PRO A 35 -6.50 -12.04 -0.51
C PRO A 35 -6.68 -10.78 0.34
N SER A 36 -7.70 -10.75 1.16
CA SER A 36 -7.97 -9.56 1.94
C SER A 36 -7.00 -9.43 3.11
N VAL A 37 -6.91 -8.23 3.64
CA VAL A 37 -5.99 -7.88 4.71
C VAL A 37 -6.23 -8.76 5.92
N GLU A 38 -5.17 -9.37 6.43
CA GLU A 38 -5.19 -10.24 7.59
C GLU A 38 -6.13 -11.45 7.49
N SER A 39 -6.40 -11.89 6.28
CA SER A 39 -7.26 -13.04 6.07
C SER A 39 -6.52 -14.35 6.34
N LYS A 40 -7.29 -15.39 6.68
CA LYS A 40 -6.77 -16.73 6.88
C LYS A 40 -7.45 -17.61 5.88
N LEU A 41 -6.66 -18.24 5.02
CA LEU A 41 -7.19 -18.99 3.89
C LEU A 41 -6.95 -20.47 4.08
N LYS A 42 -7.96 -21.27 3.73
CA LYS A 42 -7.79 -22.71 3.77
C LYS A 42 -7.01 -23.20 2.58
N TRP A 43 -7.10 -22.50 1.47
CA TRP A 43 -6.45 -22.90 0.22
C TRP A 43 -5.51 -21.80 -0.21
N PRO A 44 -4.34 -22.16 -0.72
CA PRO A 44 -3.39 -21.14 -1.15
C PRO A 44 -3.92 -20.40 -2.38
N PRO A 45 -3.80 -19.08 -2.40
CA PRO A 45 -4.22 -18.31 -3.57
C PRO A 45 -3.21 -18.46 -4.70
N SER A 46 -3.63 -18.28 -5.92
CA SER A 46 -2.74 -18.34 -7.08
C SER A 46 -2.27 -16.97 -7.53
N GLU A 47 -2.86 -15.92 -7.02
CA GLU A 47 -2.47 -14.56 -7.39
C GLU A 47 -2.91 -13.56 -6.31
N VAL A 48 -2.29 -12.37 -6.35
CA VAL A 48 -2.76 -11.25 -5.54
C VAL A 48 -3.35 -10.24 -6.50
N LYS A 49 -4.49 -9.67 -6.13
CA LYS A 49 -5.17 -8.64 -6.90
C LYS A 49 -5.42 -7.44 -6.01
N LEU A 50 -5.00 -6.27 -6.47
CA LEU A 50 -5.19 -5.03 -5.72
C LEU A 50 -5.93 -4.04 -6.62
N THR A 51 -7.05 -3.51 -6.13
CA THR A 51 -7.85 -2.55 -6.88
C THR A 51 -7.65 -1.16 -6.28
N PHE A 52 -7.34 -0.20 -7.13
CA PHE A 52 -7.05 1.16 -6.70
C PHE A 52 -8.09 2.15 -7.17
N ALA A 53 -8.08 3.35 -6.63
CA ALA A 53 -9.04 4.38 -6.97
C ALA A 53 -8.76 5.03 -8.32
N GLY A 54 -7.52 5.01 -8.78
CA GLY A 54 -7.15 5.67 -10.04
C GLY A 54 -6.56 4.70 -11.03
N ARG A 55 -6.57 5.09 -12.30
CA ARG A 55 -5.99 4.27 -13.36
C ARG A 55 -4.49 4.16 -13.14
N LEU A 56 -3.94 2.99 -13.38
CA LEU A 56 -2.56 2.68 -13.03
C LEU A 56 -1.61 2.79 -14.21
N GLU A 57 -0.37 3.19 -13.90
CA GLU A 57 0.73 3.16 -14.84
C GLU A 57 1.45 1.83 -14.67
N PRO A 58 1.34 0.93 -15.64
CA PRO A 58 1.87 -0.43 -15.47
C PRO A 58 3.38 -0.46 -15.25
N ALA A 59 4.10 0.42 -15.90
CA ALA A 59 5.56 0.40 -15.82
C ALA A 59 6.08 0.81 -14.46
N TYR A 60 5.26 1.46 -13.66
CA TYR A 60 5.70 2.00 -12.38
C TYR A 60 4.91 1.44 -11.19
N SER A 61 4.23 0.33 -11.41
CA SER A 61 3.41 -0.28 -10.36
C SER A 61 3.84 -1.72 -10.15
N ILE A 62 4.04 -2.11 -8.91
CA ILE A 62 4.58 -3.43 -8.59
C ILE A 62 3.96 -4.00 -7.33
N ILE A 63 3.80 -5.33 -7.32
CA ILE A 63 3.42 -6.09 -6.14
C ILE A 63 4.49 -7.12 -5.88
N GLN A 64 4.94 -7.22 -4.64
CA GLN A 64 5.84 -8.30 -4.22
C GLN A 64 5.17 -9.05 -3.08
N VAL A 65 5.39 -10.35 -3.02
CA VAL A 65 4.87 -11.16 -1.92
C VAL A 65 6.03 -11.96 -1.34
N ARG A 66 6.16 -11.91 -0.03
CA ARG A 66 7.25 -12.60 0.66
C ARG A 66 6.70 -13.54 1.73
N ASP A 67 7.41 -14.63 1.95
CA ASP A 67 7.04 -15.56 3.00
C ASP A 67 7.63 -15.08 4.34
N ASP A 68 7.46 -15.87 5.40
CA ASP A 68 7.91 -15.47 6.72
C ASP A 68 9.44 -15.55 6.87
N GLN A 69 10.14 -16.09 5.90
CA GLN A 69 11.60 -16.07 5.88
C GLN A 69 12.10 -14.91 5.00
N GLY A 70 11.22 -14.13 4.46
CA GLY A 70 11.59 -13.01 3.62
C GLY A 70 11.84 -13.38 2.17
N ALA A 71 11.60 -14.62 1.77
CA ALA A 71 11.81 -15.02 0.38
C ALA A 71 10.64 -14.56 -0.48
N GLU A 72 10.96 -14.12 -1.69
CA GLU A 72 9.93 -13.65 -2.61
C GLU A 72 9.22 -14.83 -3.24
N VAL A 73 7.90 -14.86 -3.17
CA VAL A 73 7.09 -15.98 -3.65
C VAL A 73 6.16 -15.59 -4.78
N ASP A 74 6.20 -14.37 -5.25
CA ASP A 74 5.48 -13.99 -6.46
C ASP A 74 6.36 -14.30 -7.67
N ARG A 75 5.73 -14.35 -8.85
CA ARG A 75 6.46 -14.71 -10.06
C ARG A 75 7.01 -13.51 -10.81
N GLN A 76 7.01 -12.34 -10.18
CA GLN A 76 7.59 -11.12 -10.74
C GLN A 76 6.94 -10.73 -12.07
N ASP A 77 5.66 -10.97 -12.18
CA ASP A 77 4.90 -10.69 -13.38
C ASP A 77 3.78 -9.67 -13.15
N THR A 78 4.01 -8.70 -12.27
CA THR A 78 3.00 -7.69 -11.97
C THR A 78 2.50 -7.04 -13.26
N ARG A 79 1.19 -6.92 -13.37
CA ARG A 79 0.57 -6.33 -14.55
C ARG A 79 -0.78 -5.71 -14.20
N VAL A 80 -1.19 -4.76 -15.01
CA VAL A 80 -2.53 -4.20 -14.90
C VAL A 80 -3.46 -5.10 -15.69
N ASP A 81 -4.62 -5.39 -15.14
CA ASP A 81 -5.59 -6.26 -15.80
C ASP A 81 -6.06 -5.65 -17.11
N PRO A 82 -6.06 -6.41 -18.22
CA PRO A 82 -6.42 -5.86 -19.51
C PRO A 82 -7.85 -5.30 -19.58
N SER A 83 -8.74 -5.82 -18.73
CA SER A 83 -10.13 -5.37 -18.77
C SER A 83 -10.46 -4.40 -17.64
N ASN A 84 -9.50 -4.10 -16.77
CA ASN A 84 -9.76 -3.18 -15.66
C ASN A 84 -8.51 -2.36 -15.33
N PRO A 85 -8.44 -1.11 -15.76
CA PRO A 85 -7.25 -0.28 -15.54
C PRO A 85 -6.99 0.11 -14.09
N LEU A 86 -7.87 -0.27 -13.18
CA LEU A 86 -7.70 0.00 -11.77
C LEU A 86 -7.15 -1.22 -11.03
N LEU A 87 -6.99 -2.34 -11.70
CA LEU A 87 -6.65 -3.60 -11.06
C LEU A 87 -5.22 -4.02 -11.36
N LEU A 88 -4.41 -4.20 -10.31
CA LEU A 88 -3.04 -4.66 -10.42
C LEU A 88 -2.98 -6.12 -9.96
N ARG A 89 -2.28 -6.96 -10.69
CA ARG A 89 -2.24 -8.41 -10.41
C ARG A 89 -0.82 -8.92 -10.43
N VAL A 90 -0.54 -9.92 -9.61
CA VAL A 90 0.72 -10.67 -9.67
C VAL A 90 0.42 -12.13 -9.41
N THR A 91 1.07 -13.02 -10.14
CA THR A 91 0.91 -14.46 -9.99
C THR A 91 1.81 -14.96 -8.87
N LEU A 92 1.34 -15.94 -8.12
CA LEU A 92 2.09 -16.52 -7.01
C LEU A 92 2.61 -17.90 -7.38
N GLN A 93 3.76 -18.24 -6.81
CA GLN A 93 4.24 -19.60 -6.83
C GLN A 93 3.30 -20.46 -5.96
N SER A 94 3.49 -21.76 -5.93
CA SER A 94 2.69 -22.61 -5.05
C SER A 94 3.05 -22.28 -3.61
N LEU A 95 2.10 -21.85 -2.83
CA LEU A 95 2.34 -21.44 -1.45
C LEU A 95 2.06 -22.57 -0.49
N GLU A 96 2.90 -22.65 0.54
CA GLU A 96 2.69 -23.58 1.63
C GLU A 96 1.97 -22.88 2.77
N ARG A 97 1.62 -23.62 3.79
CA ARG A 97 1.00 -23.04 4.97
C ARG A 97 1.97 -22.07 5.61
N GLY A 98 1.48 -20.96 6.05
CA GLY A 98 2.33 -19.96 6.69
C GLY A 98 1.83 -18.55 6.49
N ALA A 99 2.62 -17.61 6.93
CA ALA A 99 2.29 -16.19 6.85
C ALA A 99 2.99 -15.55 5.66
N TYR A 100 2.30 -14.65 4.99
CA TYR A 100 2.82 -13.98 3.81
C TYR A 100 2.58 -12.48 3.92
N THR A 101 3.53 -11.70 3.39
CA THR A 101 3.41 -10.24 3.36
C THR A 101 3.32 -9.78 1.93
N VAL A 102 2.30 -9.00 1.62
CA VAL A 102 2.12 -8.36 0.32
C VAL A 102 2.63 -6.94 0.45
N ILE A 103 3.50 -6.51 -0.45
CA ILE A 103 4.08 -5.19 -0.46
C ILE A 103 3.81 -4.60 -1.82
N TRP A 104 3.30 -3.36 -1.88
CA TRP A 104 3.03 -2.77 -3.18
C TRP A 104 3.50 -1.31 -3.26
N ARG A 105 3.73 -0.90 -4.49
CA ARG A 105 3.93 0.50 -4.82
C ARG A 105 3.23 0.71 -6.15
N ALA A 106 2.32 1.65 -6.21
CA ALA A 106 1.52 1.90 -7.41
C ALA A 106 1.53 3.37 -7.76
N LEU A 107 1.63 3.65 -9.06
CA LEU A 107 1.56 5.01 -9.58
C LEU A 107 0.31 5.13 -10.42
N SER A 108 -0.52 6.13 -10.16
CA SER A 108 -1.67 6.38 -10.99
C SER A 108 -1.31 7.34 -12.11
N VAL A 109 -2.10 7.34 -13.16
CA VAL A 109 -1.81 8.18 -14.34
C VAL A 109 -1.81 9.67 -14.02
N ASP A 110 -2.44 10.08 -12.94
CA ASP A 110 -2.46 11.48 -12.54
C ASP A 110 -1.31 11.82 -11.59
N GLY A 111 -0.37 10.90 -11.40
CA GLY A 111 0.84 11.19 -10.65
C GLY A 111 0.83 10.83 -9.18
N ASN A 112 -0.22 10.22 -8.66
CA ASN A 112 -0.26 9.87 -7.26
C ASN A 112 0.42 8.54 -7.00
N VAL A 113 1.34 8.51 -6.05
CA VAL A 113 2.04 7.29 -5.64
C VAL A 113 1.40 6.76 -4.37
N THR A 114 1.14 5.46 -4.33
CA THR A 114 0.59 4.79 -3.16
C THR A 114 1.49 3.63 -2.82
N GLU A 115 1.81 3.46 -1.56
CA GLU A 115 2.64 2.34 -1.10
C GLU A 115 2.01 1.75 0.15
N GLY A 116 2.20 0.47 0.36
CA GLY A 116 1.71 -0.16 1.56
C GLY A 116 2.10 -1.61 1.65
N ARG A 117 1.66 -2.25 2.72
CA ARG A 117 1.86 -3.67 2.93
C ARG A 117 0.75 -4.23 3.81
N TYR A 118 0.49 -5.52 3.67
CA TYR A 118 -0.43 -6.21 4.55
C TYR A 118 -0.05 -7.69 4.58
N THR A 119 -0.63 -8.45 5.50
CA THR A 119 -0.34 -9.88 5.64
C THR A 119 -1.59 -10.71 5.42
N PHE A 120 -1.38 -11.95 5.01
CA PHE A 120 -2.42 -12.98 5.02
C PHE A 120 -1.77 -14.31 5.42
N ARG A 121 -2.57 -15.30 5.75
CA ARG A 121 -2.06 -16.62 6.12
C ARG A 121 -2.74 -17.72 5.31
N VAL A 122 -1.97 -18.77 5.03
CA VAL A 122 -2.52 -20.01 4.49
C VAL A 122 -2.46 -21.01 5.64
N GLU A 123 -3.58 -21.57 5.98
CA GLU A 123 -3.69 -22.47 7.14
C GLU A 123 -3.79 -23.92 6.81
#